data_550401a817514922d4bb0e1d04059dee
#
_entry.id   550401a817514922d4bb0e1d04059dee
#
_cell.length_a   1.000
_cell.length_b   1.000
_cell.length_c   1.000
_cell.angle_alpha   90.00
_cell.angle_beta   90.00
_cell.angle_gamma   90.00
#
_symmetry.space_group_name_H-M   'P 1'
#
loop_
_entity.id
_entity.type
_entity.pdbx_description
1 polymer ?
#
loop_
_entity_poly.entity_id
_entity_poly.type
_entity_poly.pdbx_seq_one_letter_code
_entity_poly.pdbx_strand_id
1 'polypeptide(L)'
;IISNGKKLISNCGYHSETNIKLNHLSRSTAAQNTLVIDDNSSCKFVKNNKSFFVTKGLKITKKETIFEKNYWKINASHDGYQKKYNTIHERNIEFYPEEETFVGSDKILKKINKNYKFDIRFHVEPDVKLMKTQDGKSILIELEDEGWKFTCDNYDINIDNGLYFGNK
;
A
#
# COMPACT_ATOMS: atom_id res chain seq x y z
N ILE A 1 0.07 -6.12 -8.02
CA ILE A 1 0.02 -6.05 -9.49
C ILE A 1 0.97 -7.10 -10.03
N ILE A 2 0.50 -7.88 -10.96
CA ILE A 2 1.25 -8.89 -11.69
C ILE A 2 1.07 -8.58 -13.17
N SER A 3 2.15 -8.54 -13.94
CA SER A 3 2.15 -8.37 -15.38
C SER A 3 2.97 -9.49 -16.02
N ASN A 4 2.43 -10.11 -17.06
CA ASN A 4 3.07 -11.24 -17.78
C ASN A 4 3.67 -12.33 -16.86
N GLY A 5 2.95 -12.65 -15.75
CA GLY A 5 3.38 -13.62 -14.77
C GLY A 5 4.45 -13.11 -13.76
N LYS A 6 4.97 -11.90 -13.94
CA LYS A 6 5.96 -11.27 -13.05
C LYS A 6 5.28 -10.32 -12.07
N LYS A 7 5.69 -10.36 -10.81
CA LYS A 7 5.21 -9.43 -9.79
C LYS A 7 5.89 -8.08 -9.97
N LEU A 8 5.09 -7.03 -9.99
CA LEU A 8 5.54 -5.64 -10.06
C LEU A 8 5.43 -4.98 -8.69
N ILE A 9 4.23 -4.93 -8.15
CA ILE A 9 3.94 -4.39 -6.83
C ILE A 9 3.37 -5.51 -5.98
N SER A 10 4.03 -5.79 -4.86
CA SER A 10 3.64 -6.80 -3.89
C SER A 10 3.79 -6.25 -2.46
N ASN A 11 3.32 -6.97 -1.47
CA ASN A 11 3.63 -6.61 -0.08
C ASN A 11 5.09 -6.96 0.25
N CYS A 12 5.62 -6.44 1.36
CA CYS A 12 6.97 -6.76 1.85
C CYS A 12 7.21 -8.25 2.17
N GLY A 13 6.27 -9.14 1.85
CA GLY A 13 6.31 -10.55 2.24
C GLY A 13 5.88 -10.76 3.70
N TYR A 14 6.05 -11.97 4.18
CA TYR A 14 5.68 -12.36 5.53
C TYR A 14 6.84 -13.06 6.22
N HIS A 15 7.16 -12.66 7.44
CA HIS A 15 8.15 -13.34 8.27
C HIS A 15 7.46 -14.33 9.22
N SER A 16 7.99 -15.55 9.28
CA SER A 16 7.51 -16.58 10.18
C SER A 16 7.68 -16.20 11.67
N GLU A 17 6.99 -16.91 12.55
CA GLU A 17 6.89 -16.56 13.98
C GLU A 17 8.21 -16.67 14.78
N THR A 18 9.29 -17.19 14.22
CA THR A 18 10.56 -17.38 14.91
C THR A 18 11.20 -16.10 15.42
N ASN A 19 10.96 -14.97 14.74
CA ASN A 19 11.39 -13.66 15.18
C ASN A 19 10.18 -12.75 15.39
N ILE A 20 9.76 -12.59 16.63
CA ILE A 20 8.58 -11.81 17.02
C ILE A 20 8.60 -10.38 16.49
N LYS A 21 9.77 -9.73 16.48
CA LYS A 21 9.91 -8.34 16.02
C LYS A 21 9.71 -8.24 14.50
N LEU A 22 10.34 -9.14 13.75
CA LEU A 22 10.21 -9.16 12.29
C LEU A 22 8.80 -9.59 11.86
N ASN A 23 8.19 -10.55 12.56
CA ASN A 23 6.80 -10.92 12.35
C ASN A 23 5.86 -9.71 12.52
N HIS A 24 6.05 -8.92 13.58
CA HIS A 24 5.26 -7.71 13.79
C HIS A 24 5.47 -6.68 12.66
N LEU A 25 6.71 -6.46 12.25
CA LEU A 25 7.03 -5.50 11.18
C LEU A 25 6.39 -5.91 9.85
N SER A 26 6.48 -7.18 9.45
CA SER A 26 5.88 -7.68 8.20
C SER A 26 4.34 -7.57 8.16
N ARG A 27 3.69 -7.45 9.31
CA ARG A 27 2.23 -7.31 9.45
C ARG A 27 1.77 -5.88 9.69
N SER A 28 2.70 -4.94 9.90
CA SER A 28 2.36 -3.53 10.10
C SER A 28 1.76 -2.91 8.83
N THR A 29 1.00 -1.83 8.98
CA THR A 29 0.45 -1.12 7.81
C THR A 29 1.54 -0.58 6.90
N ALA A 30 2.69 -0.20 7.46
CA ALA A 30 3.84 0.27 6.68
C ALA A 30 4.46 -0.80 5.77
N ALA A 31 4.23 -2.09 6.04
CA ALA A 31 4.66 -3.21 5.19
C ALA A 31 3.65 -3.56 4.09
N GLN A 32 2.58 -2.78 3.95
CA GLN A 32 1.52 -2.99 2.98
C GLN A 32 1.46 -1.83 1.99
N ASN A 33 0.90 -2.08 0.80
CA ASN A 33 0.70 -1.06 -0.24
C ASN A 33 -0.48 -0.16 0.11
N THR A 34 -0.33 0.74 1.06
CA THR A 34 -1.44 1.55 1.56
C THR A 34 -1.00 2.85 2.21
N LEU A 35 -1.98 3.67 2.58
CA LEU A 35 -1.79 4.91 3.32
C LEU A 35 -1.46 4.61 4.78
N VAL A 36 -0.45 5.31 5.31
CA VAL A 36 -0.01 5.29 6.71
C VAL A 36 -0.08 6.71 7.27
N ILE A 37 -0.63 6.88 8.47
CA ILE A 37 -0.70 8.18 9.15
C ILE A 37 0.25 8.16 10.36
N ASP A 38 1.18 9.14 10.44
CA ASP A 38 2.18 9.30 11.53
C ASP A 38 2.89 8.00 11.90
N ASP A 39 3.26 7.19 10.91
CA ASP A 39 3.89 5.87 11.08
C ASP A 39 3.10 4.88 11.97
N ASN A 40 1.79 5.08 12.10
CA ASN A 40 0.93 4.19 12.89
C ASN A 40 0.19 3.19 12.02
N SER A 41 0.11 1.95 12.53
CA SER A 41 -0.71 0.92 11.92
C SER A 41 -2.21 1.19 12.11
N SER A 42 -2.98 0.88 11.07
CA SER A 42 -4.45 0.92 11.08
C SER A 42 -5.09 -0.12 12.02
N CYS A 43 -4.33 -1.16 12.39
CA CYS A 43 -4.70 -2.17 13.37
C CYS A 43 -3.91 -1.99 14.67
N LYS A 44 -4.51 -2.35 15.80
CA LYS A 44 -3.83 -2.36 17.09
C LYS A 44 -3.20 -3.73 17.34
N PHE A 45 -1.90 -3.73 17.53
CA PHE A 45 -1.15 -4.90 17.96
C PHE A 45 -0.90 -4.86 19.47
N VAL A 46 -0.99 -6.01 20.13
CA VAL A 46 -0.58 -6.20 21.51
C VAL A 46 0.41 -7.36 21.56
N LYS A 47 1.51 -7.12 22.27
CA LYS A 47 2.57 -8.11 22.46
C LYS A 47 2.20 -9.02 23.64
N ASN A 48 2.34 -10.32 23.46
CA ASN A 48 2.49 -11.27 24.53
C ASN A 48 3.92 -11.84 24.51
N ASN A 49 4.22 -12.80 25.40
CA ASN A 49 5.56 -13.37 25.53
C ASN A 49 6.07 -14.07 24.25
N LYS A 50 5.19 -14.48 23.35
CA LYS A 50 5.53 -15.30 22.17
C LYS A 50 5.25 -14.65 20.82
N SER A 51 4.32 -13.68 20.74
CA SER A 51 3.96 -13.05 19.46
C SER A 51 3.22 -11.72 19.63
N PHE A 52 2.92 -11.07 18.51
CA PHE A 52 2.00 -9.95 18.46
C PHE A 52 0.64 -10.40 17.94
N PHE A 53 -0.42 -9.99 18.62
CA PHE A 53 -1.80 -10.24 18.20
C PHE A 53 -2.47 -8.95 17.77
N VAL A 54 -3.33 -9.04 16.76
CA VAL A 54 -4.26 -7.99 16.42
C VAL A 54 -5.42 -8.06 17.40
N THR A 55 -5.46 -7.15 18.39
CA THR A 55 -6.55 -7.10 19.39
C THR A 55 -7.74 -6.30 18.90
N LYS A 56 -7.49 -5.34 18.00
CA LYS A 56 -8.54 -4.59 17.35
C LYS A 56 -8.16 -4.42 15.88
N GLY A 57 -8.87 -5.13 15.03
CA GLY A 57 -8.81 -4.97 13.60
C GLY A 57 -9.55 -3.71 13.16
N LEU A 58 -9.56 -3.48 11.88
CA LEU A 58 -10.38 -2.48 11.21
C LEU A 58 -11.69 -3.11 10.73
N LYS A 59 -12.71 -2.28 10.57
CA LYS A 59 -13.96 -2.64 9.89
C LYS A 59 -13.97 -2.01 8.50
N ILE A 60 -14.36 -2.79 7.52
CA ILE A 60 -14.68 -2.27 6.19
C ILE A 60 -16.00 -1.51 6.30
N THR A 61 -15.98 -0.23 5.99
CA THR A 61 -17.13 0.67 6.08
C THR A 61 -17.84 0.87 4.75
N LYS A 62 -17.13 0.63 3.65
CA LYS A 62 -17.67 0.63 2.28
C LYS A 62 -16.92 -0.40 1.46
N LYS A 63 -17.61 -1.09 0.57
CA LYS A 63 -17.03 -1.96 -0.44
C LYS A 63 -17.90 -1.90 -1.70
N GLU A 64 -17.28 -1.54 -2.80
CA GLU A 64 -17.88 -1.53 -4.13
C GLU A 64 -16.90 -2.16 -5.12
N THR A 65 -17.37 -3.06 -5.96
CA THR A 65 -16.56 -3.69 -7.00
C THR A 65 -17.34 -3.70 -8.32
N ILE A 66 -16.67 -3.33 -9.39
CA ILE A 66 -17.19 -3.41 -10.76
C ILE A 66 -16.19 -4.22 -11.57
N PHE A 67 -16.66 -5.21 -12.33
CA PHE A 67 -15.85 -6.01 -13.23
C PHE A 67 -16.59 -6.13 -14.57
N GLU A 68 -16.15 -5.31 -15.50
CA GLU A 68 -16.66 -5.30 -16.88
C GLU A 68 -15.52 -5.66 -17.85
N LYS A 69 -15.83 -5.89 -19.10
CA LYS A 69 -14.83 -6.30 -20.09
C LYS A 69 -13.64 -5.31 -20.16
N ASN A 70 -13.93 -4.00 -20.18
CA ASN A 70 -12.94 -2.94 -20.42
C ASN A 70 -12.77 -2.01 -19.23
N TYR A 71 -13.30 -2.36 -18.05
CA TYR A 71 -13.20 -1.53 -16.85
C TYR A 71 -13.38 -2.34 -15.57
N TRP A 72 -12.41 -2.24 -14.68
CA TRP A 72 -12.49 -2.81 -13.34
C TRP A 72 -12.33 -1.71 -12.30
N LYS A 73 -13.08 -1.83 -11.23
CA LYS A 73 -13.01 -0.91 -10.10
C LYS A 73 -13.13 -1.65 -8.78
N ILE A 74 -12.30 -1.27 -7.84
CA ILE A 74 -12.43 -1.63 -6.43
C ILE A 74 -12.40 -0.34 -5.63
N ASN A 75 -13.49 -0.03 -4.92
CA ASN A 75 -13.55 1.07 -3.97
C ASN A 75 -13.87 0.50 -2.60
N ALA A 76 -13.01 0.76 -1.64
CA ALA A 76 -13.19 0.28 -0.28
C ALA A 76 -12.74 1.32 0.75
N SER A 77 -13.41 1.34 1.89
CA SER A 77 -13.00 2.18 3.02
C SER A 77 -13.00 1.40 4.32
N HIS A 78 -12.20 1.86 5.28
CA HIS A 78 -12.08 1.24 6.59
C HIS A 78 -11.91 2.27 7.71
N ASP A 79 -12.31 1.86 8.93
CA ASP A 79 -12.29 2.68 10.14
C ASP A 79 -11.00 2.55 10.98
N GLY A 80 -9.95 1.94 10.45
CA GLY A 80 -8.71 1.64 11.20
C GLY A 80 -8.06 2.86 11.85
N TYR A 81 -8.25 4.04 11.28
CA TYR A 81 -7.75 5.31 11.80
C TYR A 81 -8.79 6.12 12.59
N GLN A 82 -10.05 5.66 12.68
CA GLN A 82 -11.16 6.38 13.30
C GLN A 82 -10.89 6.71 14.77
N LYS A 83 -10.38 5.75 15.56
CA LYS A 83 -10.20 5.95 17.00
C LYS A 83 -9.10 6.96 17.33
N LYS A 84 -8.00 6.97 16.59
CA LYS A 84 -6.82 7.79 16.89
C LYS A 84 -6.88 9.15 16.21
N TYR A 85 -7.35 9.18 14.96
CA TYR A 85 -7.30 10.34 14.08
C TYR A 85 -8.68 10.86 13.68
N ASN A 86 -9.75 10.24 14.18
CA ASN A 86 -11.14 10.58 13.83
C ASN A 86 -11.40 10.60 12.32
N THR A 87 -10.76 9.69 11.59
CA THR A 87 -10.84 9.62 10.14
C THR A 87 -11.02 8.21 9.61
N ILE A 88 -11.56 8.12 8.40
CA ILE A 88 -11.74 6.91 7.62
C ILE A 88 -10.83 7.02 6.40
N HIS A 89 -10.12 5.97 6.07
CA HIS A 89 -9.37 5.86 4.83
C HIS A 89 -10.23 5.18 3.78
N GLU A 90 -10.37 5.81 2.61
CA GLU A 90 -10.99 5.25 1.42
C GLU A 90 -9.94 5.13 0.32
N ARG A 91 -9.87 3.97 -0.32
CA ARG A 91 -9.07 3.72 -1.52
C ARG A 91 -9.94 3.32 -2.69
N ASN A 92 -9.73 3.95 -3.82
CA ASN A 92 -10.26 3.56 -5.11
C ASN A 92 -9.11 3.09 -6.01
N ILE A 93 -9.28 1.96 -6.66
CA ILE A 93 -8.37 1.45 -7.69
C ILE A 93 -9.23 1.11 -8.90
N GLU A 94 -8.85 1.64 -10.03
CA GLU A 94 -9.45 1.39 -11.33
C GLU A 94 -8.40 0.78 -12.25
N PHE A 95 -8.84 -0.10 -13.15
CA PHE A 95 -8.00 -0.67 -14.17
C PHE A 95 -8.71 -0.61 -15.53
N TYR A 96 -8.00 -0.13 -16.51
CA TYR A 96 -8.40 0.00 -17.88
C TYR A 96 -7.59 -0.97 -18.74
N PRO A 97 -8.13 -2.19 -19.06
CA PRO A 97 -7.37 -3.24 -19.73
C PRO A 97 -6.82 -2.84 -21.11
N GLU A 98 -7.59 -2.09 -21.91
CA GLU A 98 -7.17 -1.68 -23.24
C GLU A 98 -6.01 -0.67 -23.22
N GLU A 99 -5.89 0.11 -22.13
CA GLU A 99 -4.86 1.13 -21.95
C GLU A 99 -3.73 0.61 -21.05
N GLU A 100 -3.85 -0.63 -20.54
CA GLU A 100 -2.93 -1.22 -19.55
C GLU A 100 -2.65 -0.29 -18.34
N THR A 101 -3.67 0.48 -17.94
CA THR A 101 -3.53 1.57 -17.00
C THR A 101 -4.27 1.32 -15.70
N PHE A 102 -3.55 1.45 -14.57
CA PHE A 102 -4.13 1.51 -13.23
C PHE A 102 -4.23 2.95 -12.75
N VAL A 103 -5.37 3.34 -12.24
CA VAL A 103 -5.58 4.64 -11.57
C VAL A 103 -5.95 4.40 -10.13
N GLY A 104 -5.15 4.94 -9.21
CA GLY A 104 -5.37 4.83 -7.78
C GLY A 104 -5.67 6.18 -7.13
N SER A 105 -6.57 6.22 -6.16
CA SER A 105 -6.75 7.37 -5.29
C SER A 105 -6.97 6.95 -3.85
N ASP A 106 -6.34 7.68 -2.93
CA ASP A 106 -6.54 7.55 -1.50
C ASP A 106 -7.19 8.81 -0.95
N LYS A 107 -8.23 8.65 -0.12
CA LYS A 107 -8.95 9.75 0.51
C LYS A 107 -9.00 9.56 2.01
N ILE A 108 -8.79 10.64 2.73
CA ILE A 108 -9.02 10.74 4.17
C ILE A 108 -10.40 11.42 4.36
N LEU A 109 -11.38 10.64 4.78
CA LEU A 109 -12.74 11.11 4.99
C LEU A 109 -12.90 11.65 6.41
N LYS A 110 -13.35 12.86 6.56
CA LYS A 110 -13.52 13.73 7.72
C LYS A 110 -12.39 14.74 7.90
N LYS A 111 -12.79 15.91 8.40
CA LYS A 111 -11.84 17.00 8.71
C LYS A 111 -10.93 16.57 9.86
N ILE A 112 -9.65 16.56 9.59
CA ILE A 112 -8.60 16.42 10.59
C ILE A 112 -8.30 17.83 11.10
N ASN A 113 -8.52 18.07 12.38
CA ASN A 113 -8.29 19.39 13.00
C ASN A 113 -6.81 19.64 13.36
N LYS A 114 -5.92 18.73 12.98
CA LYS A 114 -4.48 18.80 13.24
C LYS A 114 -3.72 18.43 11.99
N ASN A 115 -2.52 18.96 11.84
CA ASN A 115 -1.60 18.53 10.78
C ASN A 115 -1.02 17.16 11.15
N TYR A 116 -1.26 16.18 10.32
CA TYR A 116 -0.67 14.84 10.41
C TYR A 116 0.17 14.58 9.18
N LYS A 117 1.29 13.89 9.39
CA LYS A 117 2.06 13.34 8.27
C LYS A 117 1.35 12.10 7.75
N PHE A 118 1.29 11.94 6.45
CA PHE A 118 0.86 10.69 5.83
C PHE A 118 1.81 10.30 4.71
N ASP A 119 1.96 9.01 4.53
CA ASP A 119 2.70 8.40 3.43
C ASP A 119 1.79 7.39 2.74
N ILE A 120 1.80 7.36 1.40
CA ILE A 120 1.22 6.27 0.62
C ILE A 120 2.39 5.44 0.13
N ARG A 121 2.44 4.17 0.52
CA ARG A 121 3.55 3.28 0.23
C ARG A 121 3.17 2.27 -0.83
N PHE A 122 4.11 1.99 -1.73
CA PHE A 122 4.05 0.93 -2.71
C PHE A 122 5.35 0.14 -2.63
N HIS A 123 5.24 -1.15 -2.36
CA HIS A 123 6.37 -2.05 -2.27
C HIS A 123 6.55 -2.73 -3.63
N VAL A 124 7.66 -2.46 -4.25
CA VAL A 124 8.05 -3.08 -5.52
C VAL A 124 8.78 -4.39 -5.21
N GLU A 125 8.56 -5.39 -6.04
CA GLU A 125 9.22 -6.70 -5.89
C GLU A 125 10.75 -6.52 -5.91
N PRO A 126 11.51 -7.26 -5.09
CA PRO A 126 12.97 -7.23 -5.15
C PRO A 126 13.50 -7.50 -6.56
N ASP A 127 14.64 -6.90 -6.87
CA ASP A 127 15.35 -7.03 -8.14
C ASP A 127 14.69 -6.30 -9.34
N VAL A 128 13.56 -5.63 -9.14
CA VAL A 128 12.97 -4.71 -10.12
C VAL A 128 13.74 -3.38 -10.11
N LYS A 129 14.14 -2.91 -11.27
CA LYS A 129 14.87 -1.65 -11.37
C LYS A 129 13.93 -0.46 -11.37
N LEU A 130 14.26 0.54 -10.57
CA LEU A 130 13.50 1.78 -10.44
C LEU A 130 14.37 2.96 -10.84
N MET A 131 13.79 3.89 -11.61
CA MET A 131 14.45 5.12 -12.01
C MET A 131 13.49 6.30 -11.85
N LYS A 132 13.87 7.28 -11.01
CA LYS A 132 13.11 8.53 -10.86
C LYS A 132 13.39 9.44 -12.06
N THR A 133 12.33 10.03 -12.62
CA THR A 133 12.46 11.01 -13.71
C THR A 133 13.06 12.32 -13.20
N GLN A 134 13.66 13.10 -14.11
CA GLN A 134 14.33 14.36 -13.76
C GLN A 134 13.40 15.39 -13.13
N ASP A 135 12.13 15.41 -13.53
CA ASP A 135 11.09 16.27 -12.94
C ASP A 135 10.61 15.81 -11.55
N GLY A 136 11.07 14.64 -11.10
CA GLY A 136 10.74 14.08 -9.80
C GLY A 136 9.31 13.55 -9.63
N LYS A 137 8.48 13.60 -10.67
CA LYS A 137 7.05 13.27 -10.62
C LYS A 137 6.71 11.87 -11.05
N SER A 138 7.68 11.13 -11.60
CA SER A 138 7.44 9.78 -12.08
C SER A 138 8.57 8.84 -11.69
N ILE A 139 8.22 7.57 -11.61
CA ILE A 139 9.15 6.45 -11.47
C ILE A 139 8.96 5.55 -12.68
N LEU A 140 10.05 5.28 -13.39
CA LEU A 140 10.11 4.24 -14.40
C LEU A 140 10.46 2.93 -13.69
N ILE A 141 9.73 1.87 -14.00
CA ILE A 141 9.86 0.54 -13.42
C ILE A 141 10.19 -0.40 -14.56
N GLU A 142 11.40 -0.94 -14.56
CA GLU A 142 11.91 -1.82 -15.60
C GLU A 142 11.74 -3.28 -15.18
N LEU A 143 11.03 -4.05 -15.98
CA LEU A 143 11.00 -5.51 -15.99
C LEU A 143 11.79 -6.00 -17.22
N GLU A 144 12.11 -7.30 -17.28
CA GLU A 144 12.94 -7.84 -18.37
C GLU A 144 12.44 -7.47 -19.77
N ASP A 145 11.14 -7.60 -20.03
CA ASP A 145 10.55 -7.45 -21.36
C ASP A 145 9.52 -6.30 -21.44
N GLU A 146 9.32 -5.57 -20.34
CA GLU A 146 8.32 -4.49 -20.28
C GLU A 146 8.75 -3.39 -19.32
N GLY A 147 8.18 -2.21 -19.48
CA GLY A 147 8.37 -1.06 -18.60
C GLY A 147 7.05 -0.48 -18.14
N TRP A 148 6.99 -0.09 -16.88
CA TRP A 148 5.85 0.61 -16.30
C TRP A 148 6.25 2.01 -15.87
N LYS A 149 5.32 2.95 -15.96
CA LYS A 149 5.49 4.30 -15.43
C LYS A 149 4.49 4.53 -14.30
N PHE A 150 5.02 4.81 -13.11
CA PHE A 150 4.23 5.27 -11.99
C PHE A 150 4.30 6.78 -11.87
N THR A 151 3.17 7.46 -11.77
CA THR A 151 3.07 8.92 -11.64
C THR A 151 2.25 9.31 -10.42
N CYS A 152 2.55 10.48 -9.83
CA CYS A 152 1.72 11.10 -8.81
C CYS A 152 1.64 12.59 -9.09
N ASP A 153 0.44 13.11 -9.32
CA ASP A 153 0.25 14.51 -9.73
C ASP A 153 0.36 15.50 -8.57
N ASN A 154 0.03 15.04 -7.35
CA ASN A 154 -0.19 15.94 -6.22
C ASN A 154 0.93 15.94 -5.18
N TYR A 155 1.83 14.97 -5.21
CA TYR A 155 2.88 14.79 -4.20
C TYR A 155 4.19 14.35 -4.82
N ASP A 156 5.28 14.65 -4.12
CA ASP A 156 6.59 14.15 -4.49
C ASP A 156 6.69 12.64 -4.28
N ILE A 157 7.33 11.98 -5.23
CA ILE A 157 7.61 10.55 -5.16
C ILE A 157 9.05 10.37 -4.71
N ASN A 158 9.27 9.51 -3.70
CA ASN A 158 10.60 9.10 -3.26
C ASN A 158 10.78 7.60 -3.43
N ILE A 159 12.02 7.20 -3.74
CA ILE A 159 12.43 5.80 -3.75
C ILE A 159 13.26 5.57 -2.49
N ASP A 160 12.78 4.67 -1.64
CA ASP A 160 13.47 4.29 -0.40
C ASP A 160 13.74 2.79 -0.38
N ASN A 161 14.81 2.39 0.30
CA ASN A 161 15.10 0.99 0.54
C ASN A 161 14.16 0.45 1.63
N GLY A 162 13.51 -0.67 1.35
CA GLY A 162 12.62 -1.38 2.26
C GLY A 162 13.19 -2.72 2.73
N LEU A 163 12.50 -3.33 3.70
CA LEU A 163 12.75 -4.71 4.09
C LEU A 163 11.82 -5.64 3.32
N TYR A 164 12.36 -6.72 2.80
CA TYR A 164 11.60 -7.79 2.19
C TYR A 164 11.64 -9.04 3.07
N PHE A 165 10.48 -9.61 3.37
CA PHE A 165 10.33 -10.76 4.27
C PHE A 165 9.89 -12.03 3.54
N GLY A 166 9.71 -11.97 2.23
CA GLY A 166 9.36 -13.14 1.42
C GLY A 166 10.57 -14.03 1.14
N ASN A 167 10.31 -15.24 0.71
CA ASN A 167 11.35 -16.11 0.13
C ASN A 167 11.60 -15.64 -1.30
N LYS A 168 12.88 -15.56 -1.67
CA LYS A 168 13.30 -15.36 -3.06
C LYS A 168 13.17 -16.66 -3.83
#